data_c80347d5616be7d23c6f8aa4d6d960b0
#
_entry.id   c80347d5616be7d23c6f8aa4d6d960b0
#
_cell.length_a   1.000
_cell.length_b   1.000
_cell.length_c   1.000
_cell.angle_alpha   90.00
_cell.angle_beta   90.00
_cell.angle_gamma   90.00
#
_symmetry.space_group_name_H-M   'P 1'
#
loop_
_entity.id
_entity.type
_entity.pdbx_description
1 polymer ?
#
loop_
_entity_poly.entity_id
_entity_poly.type
_entity_poly.pdbx_seq_one_letter_code
_entity_poly.pdbx_strand_id
1 'polypeptide(L)'
;MILKTTFKFRYRLLLILSFLIVSCSQEQKNDKARSKSNPIEWDLKEIKETGKLRALTVYSSTTYFLYRGRPMGYEYELLERFVDYLDVSLELIVVKNVDELFEKLNAGEGDIVAHGLTITSLRKREVSFTDYLYLTKQVLVQKKPDNWRTMHWNTLENALIEDPMELLNDTVSIRRNSSYSERIVNLSEELGGQIYVDTLPGEMATDEIIKEVARGNIEYTIADQNIASIMASYYPILDIDVPVSFSQRISWATRHNSPNLLKATNEWLKELKKEVDYNVIYNKYFKNTRDFRRRVRSDFYSLNNQEISPYDDLIKTYSKELNWDWRLVTSLIYQESKFNPNNSSWADALGLMQLMPATAEELGVTDRTNPEQSIKGGITYLKQIRENFESLADSVQKIKFTMAAYNCGLYHVIDAQSLAVKRGLDPDVWDENVEDMILELSLPKNYNDPVVNYGYVRGIEPYNYVRQIFERYQHYTQFIDE
;
A
#
# COMPACT_ATOMS: atom_id res chain seq x y z
N MET A 1 48.90 -39.03 -62.97
CA MET A 1 47.54 -38.48 -62.78
C MET A 1 46.96 -38.85 -61.43
N ILE A 2 47.78 -38.87 -60.37
CA ILE A 2 47.29 -39.30 -58.97
C ILE A 2 47.66 -38.23 -57.93
N LEU A 3 48.29 -37.08 -58.29
CA LEU A 3 48.72 -36.06 -57.29
C LEU A 3 47.80 -34.82 -57.18
N LYS A 4 46.70 -34.72 -57.93
CA LYS A 4 45.76 -33.55 -57.83
C LYS A 4 44.52 -33.78 -57.02
N THR A 5 44.20 -35.00 -56.63
CA THR A 5 42.98 -35.34 -55.87
C THR A 5 43.19 -35.31 -54.36
N THR A 6 44.37 -35.47 -53.84
CA THR A 6 44.69 -35.44 -52.41
C THR A 6 44.74 -34.06 -51.78
N PHE A 7 44.96 -33.00 -52.62
CA PHE A 7 45.06 -31.62 -52.12
C PHE A 7 43.67 -30.99 -51.86
N LYS A 8 42.67 -31.37 -52.63
CA LYS A 8 41.29 -30.88 -52.44
C LYS A 8 40.58 -31.51 -51.23
N PHE A 9 41.01 -32.72 -50.81
CA PHE A 9 40.38 -33.40 -49.64
C PHE A 9 40.94 -32.85 -48.31
N ARG A 10 42.20 -32.43 -48.26
CA ARG A 10 42.80 -31.80 -47.07
C ARG A 10 42.23 -30.41 -46.77
N TYR A 11 41.90 -29.61 -47.76
CA TYR A 11 41.28 -28.31 -47.55
C TYR A 11 39.81 -28.41 -47.14
N ARG A 12 39.05 -29.43 -47.55
CA ARG A 12 37.69 -29.66 -47.08
C ARG A 12 37.64 -30.19 -45.66
N LEU A 13 38.63 -30.95 -45.22
CA LEU A 13 38.72 -31.42 -43.85
C LEU A 13 39.14 -30.32 -42.87
N LEU A 14 40.01 -29.38 -43.28
CA LEU A 14 40.39 -28.21 -42.50
C LEU A 14 39.25 -27.18 -42.40
N LEU A 15 38.40 -27.03 -43.42
CA LEU A 15 37.22 -26.19 -43.35
C LEU A 15 36.12 -26.80 -42.48
N ILE A 16 35.95 -28.09 -42.39
CA ILE A 16 35.00 -28.76 -41.49
C ILE A 16 35.49 -28.74 -40.03
N LEU A 17 36.82 -28.82 -39.81
CA LEU A 17 37.38 -28.70 -38.44
C LEU A 17 37.31 -27.26 -37.92
N SER A 18 37.41 -26.22 -38.80
CA SER A 18 37.24 -24.83 -38.38
C SER A 18 35.78 -24.48 -38.04
N PHE A 19 34.79 -25.16 -38.64
CA PHE A 19 33.37 -24.98 -38.32
C PHE A 19 32.94 -25.67 -37.02
N LEU A 20 33.62 -26.73 -36.60
CA LEU A 20 33.37 -27.43 -35.32
C LEU A 20 33.99 -26.71 -34.12
N ILE A 21 34.99 -25.86 -34.32
CA ILE A 21 35.60 -25.06 -33.23
C ILE A 21 34.79 -23.78 -32.95
N VAL A 22 34.04 -23.27 -33.94
CA VAL A 22 33.16 -22.07 -33.77
C VAL A 22 31.81 -22.44 -33.14
N SER A 23 31.39 -23.71 -33.17
CA SER A 23 30.10 -24.15 -32.59
C SER A 23 30.13 -24.44 -31.09
N CYS A 24 31.33 -24.50 -30.45
CA CYS A 24 31.47 -24.73 -29.01
C CYS A 24 31.71 -23.46 -28.18
N SER A 25 31.63 -22.27 -28.76
CA SER A 25 31.85 -20.98 -28.05
C SER A 25 30.62 -20.09 -27.96
N GLN A 26 29.41 -20.62 -28.23
CA GLN A 26 28.17 -19.84 -28.20
C GLN A 26 27.13 -20.28 -27.16
N GLU A 27 27.55 -21.11 -26.16
CA GLU A 27 26.67 -21.47 -25.04
C GLU A 27 27.16 -20.97 -23.68
N GLN A 28 27.91 -19.88 -23.65
CA GLN A 28 28.25 -19.17 -22.41
C GLN A 28 28.30 -17.66 -22.65
N LYS A 29 27.15 -17.01 -22.78
CA LYS A 29 26.97 -15.57 -22.47
C LYS A 29 25.49 -15.22 -22.45
N ASN A 30 24.78 -15.67 -21.44
CA ASN A 30 23.58 -14.99 -20.97
C ASN A 30 23.56 -14.87 -19.44
N ASP A 31 24.74 -14.81 -18.82
CA ASP A 31 24.86 -14.02 -17.60
C ASP A 31 24.88 -12.55 -18.06
N LYS A 32 23.69 -11.98 -18.13
CA LYS A 32 23.56 -10.52 -18.06
C LYS A 32 24.32 -10.12 -16.80
N ALA A 33 25.51 -9.56 -17.00
CA ALA A 33 26.19 -8.82 -15.97
C ALA A 33 25.15 -7.88 -15.34
N ARG A 34 24.64 -8.22 -14.17
CA ARG A 34 23.98 -7.26 -13.30
C ARG A 34 24.96 -6.12 -13.20
N SER A 35 24.66 -5.03 -13.86
CA SER A 35 25.31 -3.75 -13.64
C SER A 35 25.37 -3.62 -12.12
N LYS A 36 26.55 -3.67 -11.54
CA LYS A 36 26.78 -3.23 -10.17
C LYS A 36 26.53 -1.72 -10.20
N SER A 37 25.27 -1.31 -10.10
CA SER A 37 24.95 0.05 -9.72
C SER A 37 25.70 0.29 -8.42
N ASN A 38 26.39 1.41 -8.31
CA ASN A 38 26.98 1.82 -7.04
C ASN A 38 25.91 1.72 -5.97
N PRO A 39 26.21 1.17 -4.78
CA PRO A 39 25.23 1.10 -3.71
C PRO A 39 24.70 2.53 -3.45
N ILE A 40 23.39 2.66 -3.42
CA ILE A 40 22.75 3.95 -3.16
C ILE A 40 23.07 4.34 -1.73
N GLU A 41 23.82 5.42 -1.56
CA GLU A 41 24.10 6.00 -0.24
C GLU A 41 22.86 6.79 0.24
N TRP A 42 21.94 6.11 0.89
CA TRP A 42 20.69 6.68 1.40
C TRP A 42 20.29 5.94 2.68
N ASP A 43 20.28 6.65 3.80
CA ASP A 43 19.99 6.12 5.11
C ASP A 43 19.11 7.12 5.91
N LEU A 44 18.97 6.98 7.19
CA LEU A 44 18.12 7.80 8.06
C LEU A 44 18.38 9.30 7.95
N LYS A 45 19.62 9.71 7.70
CA LYS A 45 19.98 11.13 7.57
C LYS A 45 19.26 11.77 6.36
N GLU A 46 19.36 11.15 5.21
CA GLU A 46 18.74 11.65 3.97
C GLU A 46 17.21 11.60 4.05
N ILE A 47 16.65 10.60 4.73
CA ILE A 47 15.21 10.50 5.02
C ILE A 47 14.75 11.69 5.86
N LYS A 48 15.52 12.07 6.89
CA LYS A 48 15.21 13.23 7.73
C LYS A 48 15.40 14.56 7.01
N GLU A 49 16.39 14.66 6.15
CA GLU A 49 16.64 15.86 5.33
C GLU A 49 15.54 16.08 4.30
N THR A 50 14.98 15.02 3.72
CA THR A 50 13.85 15.11 2.78
C THR A 50 12.49 15.18 3.47
N GLY A 51 12.43 14.87 4.76
CA GLY A 51 11.19 14.83 5.54
C GLY A 51 10.24 13.69 5.12
N LYS A 52 10.73 12.66 4.37
CA LYS A 52 9.89 11.58 3.82
C LYS A 52 10.52 10.21 3.99
N LEU A 53 9.74 9.23 4.48
CA LEU A 53 10.07 7.81 4.46
C LEU A 53 9.30 7.13 3.33
N ARG A 54 10.00 6.53 2.36
CA ARG A 54 9.42 5.77 1.26
C ARG A 54 9.29 4.29 1.67
N ALA A 55 8.06 3.83 1.90
CA ALA A 55 7.80 2.47 2.33
C ALA A 55 7.20 1.63 1.21
N LEU A 56 7.86 0.53 0.87
CA LEU A 56 7.39 -0.46 -0.09
C LEU A 56 6.48 -1.46 0.61
N THR A 57 5.30 -1.69 0.05
CA THR A 57 4.31 -2.64 0.58
C THR A 57 3.53 -3.32 -0.54
N VAL A 58 2.61 -4.22 -0.19
CA VAL A 58 1.72 -4.89 -1.13
C VAL A 58 0.27 -4.84 -0.66
N TYR A 59 -0.67 -5.04 -1.59
CA TYR A 59 -2.07 -5.19 -1.25
C TYR A 59 -2.34 -6.57 -0.62
N SER A 60 -3.04 -6.61 0.48
CA SER A 60 -3.65 -7.80 1.05
C SER A 60 -4.68 -7.43 2.12
N SER A 61 -5.49 -8.40 2.52
CA SER A 61 -6.53 -8.20 3.54
C SER A 61 -6.00 -7.85 4.94
N THR A 62 -4.70 -7.96 5.16
CA THR A 62 -4.05 -7.66 6.44
C THR A 62 -2.98 -6.57 6.34
N THR A 63 -2.26 -6.46 5.21
CA THR A 63 -1.11 -5.58 5.04
C THR A 63 -1.54 -4.14 4.76
N TYR A 64 -2.23 -3.94 3.62
CA TYR A 64 -2.71 -2.63 3.19
C TYR A 64 -3.90 -2.75 2.25
N PHE A 65 -4.96 -1.99 2.49
CA PHE A 65 -6.19 -1.93 1.72
C PHE A 65 -6.99 -0.67 2.03
N LEU A 66 -7.97 -0.34 1.18
CA LEU A 66 -8.98 0.69 1.48
C LEU A 66 -10.27 0.06 2.01
N TYR A 67 -10.85 0.70 3.01
CA TYR A 67 -12.17 0.35 3.51
C TYR A 67 -12.97 1.62 3.79
N ARG A 68 -14.06 1.82 3.03
CA ARG A 68 -14.89 3.04 3.09
C ARG A 68 -14.06 4.32 2.97
N GLY A 69 -13.20 4.36 1.98
CA GLY A 69 -12.30 5.48 1.70
C GLY A 69 -11.17 5.70 2.69
N ARG A 70 -11.02 4.82 3.70
CA ARG A 70 -9.95 4.92 4.67
C ARG A 70 -8.85 3.90 4.36
N PRO A 71 -7.58 4.33 4.25
CA PRO A 71 -6.44 3.42 4.25
C PRO A 71 -6.37 2.63 5.55
N MET A 72 -6.16 1.34 5.45
CA MET A 72 -6.09 0.42 6.59
C MET A 72 -5.11 -0.71 6.29
N GLY A 73 -4.64 -1.39 7.34
CA GLY A 73 -3.75 -2.55 7.27
C GLY A 73 -2.84 -2.59 8.49
N TYR A 74 -2.35 -3.78 8.82
CA TYR A 74 -1.45 -3.97 9.96
C TYR A 74 -0.14 -3.21 9.75
N GLU A 75 0.51 -3.45 8.62
CA GLU A 75 1.75 -2.77 8.26
C GLU A 75 1.52 -1.26 8.06
N TYR A 76 0.43 -0.87 7.44
CA TYR A 76 0.09 0.55 7.25
C TYR A 76 -0.04 1.30 8.59
N GLU A 77 -0.82 0.76 9.54
CA GLU A 77 -0.99 1.43 10.85
C GLU A 77 0.29 1.44 11.69
N LEU A 78 1.19 0.48 11.49
CA LEU A 78 2.51 0.51 12.10
C LEU A 78 3.41 1.55 11.44
N LEU A 79 3.38 1.67 10.10
CA LEU A 79 4.13 2.70 9.38
C LEU A 79 3.73 4.11 9.78
N GLU A 80 2.43 4.39 9.92
CA GLU A 80 1.93 5.69 10.41
C GLU A 80 2.60 6.08 11.74
N ARG A 81 2.65 5.13 12.69
CA ARG A 81 3.33 5.37 13.99
C ARG A 81 4.84 5.49 13.88
N PHE A 82 5.44 4.79 12.92
CA PHE A 82 6.88 4.85 12.72
C PHE A 82 7.31 6.19 12.12
N VAL A 83 6.55 6.72 11.15
CA VAL A 83 6.85 8.05 10.60
C VAL A 83 6.60 9.16 11.61
N ASP A 84 5.56 9.04 12.46
CA ASP A 84 5.35 9.94 13.59
C ASP A 84 6.54 9.92 14.56
N TYR A 85 7.09 8.74 14.88
CA TYR A 85 8.29 8.62 15.72
C TYR A 85 9.53 9.24 15.07
N LEU A 86 9.66 9.14 13.75
CA LEU A 86 10.77 9.75 13.00
C LEU A 86 10.57 11.25 12.75
N ASP A 87 9.38 11.79 12.97
CA ASP A 87 8.99 13.17 12.58
C ASP A 87 9.20 13.42 11.08
N VAL A 88 8.64 12.52 10.25
CA VAL A 88 8.66 12.60 8.78
C VAL A 88 7.30 12.18 8.21
N SER A 89 7.04 12.47 6.94
CA SER A 89 5.85 12.01 6.24
C SER A 89 6.04 10.60 5.64
N LEU A 90 4.94 9.87 5.47
CA LEU A 90 4.92 8.56 4.81
C LEU A 90 4.67 8.73 3.31
N GLU A 91 5.56 8.20 2.49
CA GLU A 91 5.31 7.96 1.07
C GLU A 91 5.17 6.44 0.86
N LEU A 92 3.92 5.98 0.65
CA LEU A 92 3.62 4.56 0.51
C LEU A 92 3.68 4.14 -0.96
N ILE A 93 4.59 3.23 -1.28
CA ILE A 93 4.80 2.68 -2.62
C ILE A 93 4.26 1.26 -2.64
N VAL A 94 3.13 1.07 -3.32
CA VAL A 94 2.50 -0.24 -3.40
C VAL A 94 2.99 -0.98 -4.63
N VAL A 95 3.50 -2.18 -4.40
CA VAL A 95 4.03 -3.06 -5.43
C VAL A 95 3.00 -4.15 -5.72
N LYS A 96 2.72 -4.42 -6.99
CA LYS A 96 1.77 -5.46 -7.39
C LYS A 96 2.34 -6.88 -7.17
N ASN A 97 3.65 -7.01 -7.35
CA ASN A 97 4.34 -8.29 -7.23
C ASN A 97 5.32 -8.27 -6.06
N VAL A 98 5.12 -9.15 -5.07
CA VAL A 98 6.01 -9.28 -3.90
C VAL A 98 7.46 -9.56 -4.29
N ASP A 99 7.68 -10.20 -5.45
CA ASP A 99 9.01 -10.51 -5.96
C ASP A 99 9.84 -9.25 -6.26
N GLU A 100 9.17 -8.11 -6.54
CA GLU A 100 9.81 -6.83 -6.85
C GLU A 100 10.24 -6.05 -5.60
N LEU A 101 9.76 -6.41 -4.40
CA LEU A 101 10.02 -5.64 -3.17
C LEU A 101 11.50 -5.43 -2.90
N PHE A 102 12.30 -6.50 -3.00
CA PHE A 102 13.75 -6.39 -2.73
C PHE A 102 14.51 -5.75 -3.88
N GLU A 103 14.07 -5.96 -5.12
CA GLU A 103 14.65 -5.30 -6.29
C GLU A 103 14.46 -3.78 -6.18
N LYS A 104 13.23 -3.31 -5.94
CA LYS A 104 12.90 -1.89 -5.76
C LYS A 104 13.60 -1.27 -4.54
N LEU A 105 13.64 -2.00 -3.41
CA LEU A 105 14.37 -1.57 -2.24
C LEU A 105 15.86 -1.32 -2.56
N ASN A 106 16.50 -2.28 -3.21
CA ASN A 106 17.92 -2.20 -3.55
C ASN A 106 18.21 -1.23 -4.70
N ALA A 107 17.23 -0.97 -5.57
CA ALA A 107 17.29 0.09 -6.57
C ALA A 107 17.10 1.50 -5.98
N GLY A 108 16.74 1.62 -4.68
CA GLY A 108 16.51 2.90 -4.01
C GLY A 108 15.18 3.55 -4.31
N GLU A 109 14.25 2.80 -4.87
CA GLU A 109 12.87 3.27 -5.08
C GLU A 109 12.08 3.37 -3.77
N GLY A 110 12.52 2.68 -2.71
CA GLY A 110 12.00 2.77 -1.36
C GLY A 110 13.11 2.64 -0.32
N ASP A 111 12.79 2.91 0.94
CA ASP A 111 13.75 2.92 2.05
C ASP A 111 13.57 1.71 2.98
N ILE A 112 12.33 1.26 3.11
CA ILE A 112 11.95 0.13 3.95
C ILE A 112 10.89 -0.72 3.24
N VAL A 113 10.97 -2.05 3.37
CA VAL A 113 9.88 -2.95 2.99
C VAL A 113 9.01 -3.22 4.21
N ALA A 114 7.80 -2.70 4.20
CA ALA A 114 6.79 -2.92 5.22
C ALA A 114 5.76 -3.96 4.73
N HIS A 115 6.16 -5.20 4.83
CA HIS A 115 5.36 -6.39 4.54
C HIS A 115 5.77 -7.51 5.50
N GLY A 116 4.85 -8.37 5.88
CA GLY A 116 5.13 -9.51 6.75
C GLY A 116 6.08 -10.52 6.12
N LEU A 117 7.39 -10.29 6.27
CA LEU A 117 8.43 -11.13 5.69
C LEU A 117 8.96 -12.15 6.69
N THR A 118 8.88 -13.45 6.36
CA THR A 118 9.62 -14.48 7.08
C THR A 118 11.11 -14.28 6.87
N ILE A 119 11.86 -14.31 7.96
CA ILE A 119 13.33 -14.25 7.93
C ILE A 119 13.88 -15.59 7.46
N THR A 120 14.49 -15.63 6.25
CA THR A 120 15.18 -16.83 5.74
C THR A 120 16.64 -16.53 5.43
N SER A 121 17.45 -17.60 5.32
CA SER A 121 18.89 -17.49 5.01
C SER A 121 19.14 -16.89 3.62
N LEU A 122 18.27 -17.18 2.65
CA LEU A 122 18.38 -16.64 1.30
C LEU A 122 18.12 -15.14 1.30
N ARG A 123 17.02 -14.70 1.92
CA ARG A 123 16.64 -13.28 1.97
C ARG A 123 17.64 -12.42 2.74
N LYS A 124 18.29 -12.97 3.78
CA LYS A 124 19.37 -12.27 4.50
C LYS A 124 20.59 -11.93 3.65
N ARG A 125 20.75 -12.53 2.47
CA ARG A 125 21.81 -12.17 1.53
C ARG A 125 21.50 -10.92 0.73
N GLU A 126 20.23 -10.56 0.66
CA GLU A 126 19.73 -9.47 -0.17
C GLU A 126 19.38 -8.22 0.64
N VAL A 127 18.91 -8.39 1.90
CA VAL A 127 18.39 -7.33 2.75
C VAL A 127 18.73 -7.55 4.22
N SER A 128 18.70 -6.47 5.00
CA SER A 128 18.78 -6.49 6.46
C SER A 128 17.40 -6.52 7.06
N PHE A 129 17.13 -7.47 7.95
CA PHE A 129 15.85 -7.57 8.63
C PHE A 129 15.82 -6.77 9.92
N THR A 130 14.69 -6.16 10.21
CA THR A 130 14.41 -5.54 11.52
C THR A 130 14.25 -6.62 12.60
N ASP A 131 14.19 -6.22 13.86
CA ASP A 131 13.64 -7.06 14.92
C ASP A 131 12.24 -7.53 14.49
N TYR A 132 11.89 -8.77 14.89
CA TYR A 132 10.63 -9.35 14.45
C TYR A 132 9.43 -8.55 14.96
N LEU A 133 8.42 -8.40 14.13
CA LEU A 133 7.13 -7.81 14.49
C LEU A 133 6.36 -8.76 15.40
N TYR A 134 6.16 -9.98 14.95
CA TYR A 134 5.47 -11.05 15.68
C TYR A 134 6.02 -12.42 15.28
N LEU A 135 5.57 -13.44 16.01
CA LEU A 135 5.87 -14.84 15.74
C LEU A 135 4.62 -15.52 15.18
N THR A 136 4.79 -16.37 14.18
CA THR A 136 3.72 -17.20 13.61
C THR A 136 4.25 -18.59 13.27
N LYS A 137 3.36 -19.55 12.99
CA LYS A 137 3.71 -20.84 12.37
C LYS A 137 3.17 -20.82 10.94
N GLN A 138 3.72 -21.64 10.09
CA GLN A 138 3.13 -21.95 8.79
C GLN A 138 2.24 -23.19 8.95
N VAL A 139 1.05 -23.12 8.39
CA VAL A 139 0.04 -24.19 8.47
C VAL A 139 -0.39 -24.59 7.08
N LEU A 140 -0.79 -25.85 6.92
CA LEU A 140 -1.51 -26.33 5.77
C LEU A 140 -2.90 -25.66 5.76
N VAL A 141 -3.33 -25.26 4.58
CA VAL A 141 -4.71 -24.79 4.33
C VAL A 141 -5.34 -25.73 3.36
N GLN A 142 -6.42 -26.38 3.78
CA GLN A 142 -7.17 -27.37 3.01
C GLN A 142 -8.67 -27.12 3.12
N LYS A 143 -9.45 -27.64 2.17
CA LYS A 143 -10.90 -27.50 2.16
C LYS A 143 -11.55 -28.75 2.77
N LYS A 144 -12.43 -28.54 3.76
CA LYS A 144 -13.32 -29.59 4.27
C LYS A 144 -14.29 -30.06 3.17
N PRO A 145 -14.78 -31.31 3.19
CA PRO A 145 -15.85 -31.74 2.30
C PRO A 145 -17.07 -30.81 2.37
N ASP A 146 -17.81 -30.63 1.29
CA ASP A 146 -18.92 -29.66 1.26
C ASP A 146 -20.02 -29.96 2.27
N ASN A 147 -20.21 -31.24 2.62
CA ASN A 147 -21.17 -31.71 3.63
C ASN A 147 -20.59 -31.84 5.04
N TRP A 148 -19.43 -31.26 5.33
CA TRP A 148 -18.68 -31.41 6.58
C TRP A 148 -19.53 -31.19 7.85
N ARG A 149 -20.52 -30.30 7.82
CA ARG A 149 -21.37 -30.01 8.98
C ARG A 149 -22.29 -31.15 9.40
N THR A 150 -22.52 -32.10 8.51
CA THR A 150 -23.39 -33.27 8.73
C THR A 150 -22.60 -34.57 8.87
N MET A 151 -21.28 -34.51 8.71
CA MET A 151 -20.40 -35.66 8.82
C MET A 151 -20.12 -36.00 10.29
N HIS A 152 -19.95 -37.31 10.57
CA HIS A 152 -19.39 -37.72 11.84
C HIS A 152 -17.92 -37.29 11.94
N TRP A 153 -17.49 -36.98 13.16
CA TRP A 153 -16.13 -36.48 13.42
C TRP A 153 -15.03 -37.35 12.76
N ASN A 154 -15.03 -38.67 13.07
CA ASN A 154 -14.03 -39.59 12.51
C ASN A 154 -14.05 -39.65 10.96
N THR A 155 -15.20 -39.43 10.33
CA THR A 155 -15.30 -39.41 8.87
C THR A 155 -14.71 -38.11 8.30
N LEU A 156 -14.87 -37.00 9.03
CA LEU A 156 -14.30 -35.73 8.65
C LEU A 156 -12.78 -35.76 8.80
N GLU A 157 -12.25 -36.27 9.92
CA GLU A 157 -10.82 -36.48 10.14
C GLU A 157 -10.19 -37.30 9.01
N ASN A 158 -10.76 -38.45 8.70
CA ASN A 158 -10.24 -39.32 7.60
C ASN A 158 -10.32 -38.68 6.19
N ALA A 159 -11.02 -37.57 6.04
CA ALA A 159 -11.15 -36.85 4.77
C ALA A 159 -10.21 -35.65 4.67
N LEU A 160 -9.42 -35.40 5.72
CA LEU A 160 -8.48 -34.29 5.82
C LEU A 160 -7.08 -34.82 6.09
N ILE A 161 -6.07 -34.09 5.66
CA ILE A 161 -4.70 -34.31 6.07
C ILE A 161 -4.57 -33.88 7.53
N GLU A 162 -4.08 -34.75 8.39
CA GLU A 162 -3.85 -34.49 9.82
C GLU A 162 -2.36 -34.46 10.19
N ASP A 163 -1.54 -35.13 9.38
CA ASP A 163 -0.07 -35.19 9.58
C ASP A 163 0.64 -34.73 8.28
N PRO A 164 1.68 -33.89 8.37
CA PRO A 164 2.47 -33.51 7.21
C PRO A 164 3.01 -34.68 6.37
N MET A 165 3.16 -35.87 6.95
CA MET A 165 3.57 -37.08 6.21
C MET A 165 2.57 -37.49 5.13
N GLU A 166 1.29 -37.18 5.31
CA GLU A 166 0.23 -37.51 4.34
C GLU A 166 0.31 -36.63 3.08
N LEU A 167 1.08 -35.51 3.11
CA LEU A 167 1.38 -34.69 1.93
C LEU A 167 2.37 -35.36 0.95
N LEU A 168 2.99 -36.47 1.34
CA LEU A 168 3.94 -37.15 0.45
C LEU A 168 3.23 -37.66 -0.80
N ASN A 169 3.76 -37.26 -1.96
CA ASN A 169 3.24 -37.45 -3.32
C ASN A 169 2.05 -36.55 -3.69
N ASP A 170 1.60 -35.67 -2.82
CA ASP A 170 0.61 -34.65 -3.14
C ASP A 170 1.25 -33.36 -3.67
N THR A 171 0.40 -32.48 -4.26
CA THR A 171 0.82 -31.21 -4.83
C THR A 171 0.30 -30.05 -3.98
N VAL A 172 1.20 -29.19 -3.53
CA VAL A 172 0.88 -27.98 -2.78
C VAL A 172 1.08 -26.75 -3.68
N SER A 173 0.04 -25.96 -3.87
CA SER A 173 0.10 -24.74 -4.67
C SER A 173 0.62 -23.58 -3.82
N ILE A 174 1.73 -23.00 -4.23
CA ILE A 174 2.46 -21.99 -3.44
C ILE A 174 2.86 -20.83 -4.34
N ARG A 175 2.72 -19.60 -3.83
CA ARG A 175 3.21 -18.41 -4.53
C ARG A 175 4.72 -18.50 -4.78
N ARG A 176 5.12 -18.14 -6.00
CA ARG A 176 6.53 -18.05 -6.40
C ARG A 176 7.32 -17.17 -5.41
N ASN A 177 8.58 -17.52 -5.16
CA ASN A 177 9.54 -16.81 -4.29
C ASN A 177 9.05 -16.55 -2.85
N SER A 178 7.99 -17.26 -2.41
CA SER A 178 7.57 -17.21 -1.01
C SER A 178 8.48 -18.05 -0.11
N SER A 179 8.50 -17.74 1.18
CA SER A 179 9.17 -18.57 2.18
C SER A 179 8.54 -19.96 2.34
N TYR A 180 7.33 -20.15 1.83
CA TYR A 180 6.61 -21.41 1.84
C TYR A 180 7.26 -22.42 0.88
N SER A 181 7.78 -21.96 -0.27
CA SER A 181 8.50 -22.84 -1.22
C SER A 181 9.75 -23.44 -0.59
N GLU A 182 10.57 -22.63 0.11
CA GLU A 182 11.74 -23.10 0.84
C GLU A 182 11.33 -24.09 1.95
N ARG A 183 10.20 -23.81 2.63
CA ARG A 183 9.71 -24.70 3.69
C ARG A 183 9.27 -26.07 3.16
N ILE A 184 8.57 -26.13 2.03
CA ILE A 184 8.12 -27.42 1.45
C ILE A 184 9.30 -28.26 0.99
N VAL A 185 10.32 -27.66 0.40
CA VAL A 185 11.55 -28.39 0.03
C VAL A 185 12.19 -29.01 1.29
N ASN A 186 12.36 -28.21 2.34
CA ASN A 186 12.92 -28.70 3.60
C ASN A 186 12.02 -29.77 4.25
N LEU A 187 10.69 -29.61 4.19
CA LEU A 187 9.74 -30.59 4.72
C LEU A 187 9.83 -31.91 3.96
N SER A 188 9.92 -31.89 2.62
CA SER A 188 10.14 -33.08 1.80
C SER A 188 11.41 -33.84 2.22
N GLU A 189 12.49 -33.12 2.46
CA GLU A 189 13.77 -33.69 2.94
C GLU A 189 13.63 -34.27 4.35
N GLU A 190 12.99 -33.56 5.27
CA GLU A 190 12.74 -34.01 6.66
C GLU A 190 11.89 -35.29 6.70
N LEU A 191 10.89 -35.41 5.81
CA LEU A 191 9.99 -36.57 5.75
C LEU A 191 10.55 -37.72 4.89
N GLY A 192 11.67 -37.47 4.18
CA GLY A 192 12.31 -38.51 3.35
C GLY A 192 11.52 -38.90 2.10
N GLY A 193 10.67 -38.02 1.57
CA GLY A 193 9.86 -38.25 0.39
C GLY A 193 9.56 -36.96 -0.38
N GLN A 194 8.86 -37.05 -1.48
CA GLN A 194 8.59 -35.93 -2.37
C GLN A 194 7.21 -35.31 -2.08
N ILE A 195 7.18 -33.98 -1.86
CA ILE A 195 5.98 -33.15 -1.94
C ILE A 195 6.14 -32.30 -3.21
N TYR A 196 5.16 -32.33 -4.10
CA TYR A 196 5.21 -31.56 -5.34
C TYR A 196 4.76 -30.13 -5.10
N VAL A 197 5.37 -29.17 -5.81
CA VAL A 197 5.02 -27.74 -5.71
C VAL A 197 4.46 -27.28 -7.03
N ASP A 198 3.21 -26.82 -7.00
CA ASP A 198 2.63 -26.01 -8.06
C ASP A 198 2.89 -24.53 -7.78
N THR A 199 3.56 -23.85 -8.71
CA THR A 199 4.03 -22.47 -8.50
C THR A 199 3.04 -21.46 -9.05
N LEU A 200 2.39 -20.73 -8.17
CA LEU A 200 1.44 -19.67 -8.50
C LEU A 200 2.16 -18.33 -8.80
N PRO A 201 1.52 -17.42 -9.57
CA PRO A 201 2.07 -16.10 -9.86
C PRO A 201 2.41 -15.29 -8.60
N GLY A 202 3.47 -14.48 -8.67
CA GLY A 202 3.91 -13.61 -7.57
C GLY A 202 2.92 -12.50 -7.21
N GLU A 203 2.01 -12.18 -8.11
CA GLU A 203 0.96 -11.17 -7.92
C GLU A 203 -0.19 -11.65 -7.02
N MET A 204 -0.40 -12.97 -6.90
CA MET A 204 -1.44 -13.52 -6.04
C MET A 204 -1.03 -13.38 -4.56
N ALA A 205 -1.78 -12.60 -3.80
CA ALA A 205 -1.59 -12.50 -2.37
C ALA A 205 -1.98 -13.81 -1.65
N THR A 206 -1.41 -14.06 -0.47
CA THR A 206 -1.65 -15.30 0.30
C THR A 206 -3.14 -15.49 0.62
N ASP A 207 -3.87 -14.43 0.94
CA ASP A 207 -5.31 -14.47 1.20
C ASP A 207 -6.14 -14.77 -0.06
N GLU A 208 -5.70 -14.37 -1.25
CA GLU A 208 -6.32 -14.78 -2.51
C GLU A 208 -6.14 -16.27 -2.78
N ILE A 209 -4.94 -16.81 -2.53
CA ILE A 209 -4.68 -18.25 -2.66
C ILE A 209 -5.57 -19.04 -1.68
N ILE A 210 -5.69 -18.60 -0.43
CA ILE A 210 -6.59 -19.20 0.57
C ILE A 210 -8.05 -19.17 0.10
N LYS A 211 -8.48 -18.10 -0.56
CA LYS A 211 -9.82 -17.97 -1.15
C LYS A 211 -10.05 -19.01 -2.25
N GLU A 212 -9.04 -19.28 -3.07
CA GLU A 212 -9.12 -20.30 -4.11
C GLU A 212 -9.19 -21.73 -3.53
N VAL A 213 -8.54 -21.99 -2.40
CA VAL A 213 -8.72 -23.25 -1.63
C VAL A 213 -10.16 -23.36 -1.12
N ALA A 214 -10.71 -22.29 -0.55
CA ALA A 214 -12.11 -22.30 -0.07
C ALA A 214 -13.13 -22.54 -1.18
N ARG A 215 -12.82 -22.11 -2.42
CA ARG A 215 -13.63 -22.37 -3.62
C ARG A 215 -13.47 -23.79 -4.19
N GLY A 216 -12.39 -24.48 -3.82
CA GLY A 216 -12.04 -25.80 -4.34
C GLY A 216 -11.27 -25.77 -5.66
N ASN A 217 -10.74 -24.61 -6.08
CA ASN A 217 -9.89 -24.48 -7.27
C ASN A 217 -8.44 -24.87 -6.98
N ILE A 218 -8.02 -24.81 -5.73
CA ILE A 218 -6.73 -25.26 -5.20
C ILE A 218 -7.01 -26.27 -4.09
N GLU A 219 -6.29 -27.38 -4.07
CA GLU A 219 -6.49 -28.44 -3.08
C GLU A 219 -5.78 -28.07 -1.77
N TYR A 220 -4.47 -27.79 -1.86
CA TYR A 220 -3.62 -27.46 -0.72
C TYR A 220 -2.79 -26.22 -0.96
N THR A 221 -2.68 -25.37 0.07
CA THR A 221 -1.68 -24.32 0.13
C THR A 221 -1.09 -24.19 1.53
N ILE A 222 -0.06 -23.38 1.66
CA ILE A 222 0.55 -23.05 2.95
C ILE A 222 0.42 -21.55 3.20
N ALA A 223 0.11 -21.21 4.44
CA ALA A 223 0.02 -19.83 4.87
C ALA A 223 0.49 -19.65 6.31
N ASP A 224 0.83 -18.42 6.66
CA ASP A 224 1.05 -18.06 8.06
C ASP A 224 -0.24 -18.21 8.87
N GLN A 225 -0.16 -18.83 10.03
CA GLN A 225 -1.31 -19.21 10.85
C GLN A 225 -2.23 -18.04 11.21
N ASN A 226 -1.69 -16.85 11.43
CA ASN A 226 -2.49 -15.66 11.73
C ASN A 226 -3.33 -15.24 10.52
N ILE A 227 -2.79 -15.29 9.29
CA ILE A 227 -3.53 -15.03 8.04
C ILE A 227 -4.55 -16.14 7.79
N ALA A 228 -4.12 -17.41 7.88
CA ALA A 228 -5.01 -18.56 7.70
C ALA A 228 -6.19 -18.52 8.69
N SER A 229 -5.94 -18.18 9.97
CA SER A 229 -6.97 -18.12 11.01
C SER A 229 -8.02 -17.04 10.75
N ILE A 230 -7.60 -15.85 10.32
CA ILE A 230 -8.57 -14.78 10.03
C ILE A 230 -9.39 -15.11 8.78
N MET A 231 -8.79 -15.74 7.77
CA MET A 231 -9.46 -16.20 6.56
C MET A 231 -10.42 -17.36 6.84
N ALA A 232 -10.02 -18.37 7.64
CA ALA A 232 -10.89 -19.47 8.04
C ALA A 232 -12.11 -18.99 8.87
N SER A 233 -11.98 -17.87 9.59
CA SER A 233 -13.11 -17.24 10.25
C SER A 233 -14.20 -16.77 9.28
N TYR A 234 -13.82 -16.38 8.07
CA TYR A 234 -14.73 -15.96 7.00
C TYR A 234 -15.17 -17.15 6.14
N TYR A 235 -14.28 -18.09 5.87
CA TYR A 235 -14.52 -19.33 5.14
C TYR A 235 -14.47 -20.55 6.08
N PRO A 236 -15.54 -20.87 6.84
CA PRO A 236 -15.52 -21.97 7.82
C PRO A 236 -15.32 -23.36 7.22
N ILE A 237 -15.38 -23.48 5.88
CA ILE A 237 -15.07 -24.69 5.15
C ILE A 237 -13.57 -25.02 5.14
N LEU A 238 -12.73 -24.05 5.48
CA LEU A 238 -11.29 -24.26 5.57
C LEU A 238 -10.91 -25.00 6.84
N ASP A 239 -9.91 -25.85 6.73
CA ASP A 239 -9.15 -26.44 7.80
C ASP A 239 -7.71 -25.92 7.77
N ILE A 240 -7.15 -25.64 8.96
CA ILE A 240 -5.83 -25.01 9.13
C ILE A 240 -5.08 -25.57 10.34
N ASP A 241 -5.46 -26.76 10.81
CA ASP A 241 -5.00 -27.29 12.08
C ASP A 241 -3.61 -27.95 11.99
N VAL A 242 -3.14 -28.26 10.78
CA VAL A 242 -1.86 -28.95 10.55
C VAL A 242 -0.69 -27.98 10.44
N PRO A 243 0.20 -27.89 11.43
CA PRO A 243 1.40 -27.06 11.34
C PRO A 243 2.46 -27.74 10.47
N VAL A 244 3.01 -27.02 9.51
CA VAL A 244 4.09 -27.48 8.63
C VAL A 244 5.43 -26.83 8.97
N SER A 245 5.49 -25.93 9.95
CA SER A 245 6.73 -25.32 10.42
C SER A 245 6.76 -25.09 11.92
N PHE A 246 7.98 -24.91 12.45
CA PHE A 246 8.18 -24.28 13.75
C PHE A 246 7.83 -22.79 13.70
N SER A 247 7.88 -22.12 14.87
CA SER A 247 7.65 -20.68 14.98
C SER A 247 8.63 -19.88 14.12
N GLN A 248 8.08 -19.06 13.24
CA GLN A 248 8.80 -18.18 12.32
C GLN A 248 8.76 -16.74 12.82
N ARG A 249 9.82 -15.99 12.56
CA ARG A 249 9.92 -14.55 12.86
C ARG A 249 9.50 -13.75 11.65
N ILE A 250 8.51 -12.88 11.82
CA ILE A 250 8.01 -11.99 10.77
C ILE A 250 8.56 -10.59 11.03
N SER A 251 9.18 -9.99 10.01
CA SER A 251 9.92 -8.73 10.11
C SER A 251 9.73 -7.86 8.87
N TRP A 252 10.08 -6.60 9.00
CA TRP A 252 10.34 -5.71 7.88
C TRP A 252 11.79 -5.83 7.42
N ALA A 253 12.13 -5.14 6.31
CA ALA A 253 13.48 -5.19 5.77
C ALA A 253 13.95 -3.82 5.28
N THR A 254 15.26 -3.55 5.42
CA THR A 254 15.96 -2.39 4.89
C THR A 254 17.13 -2.82 4.01
N ARG A 255 17.72 -1.90 3.25
CA ARG A 255 18.99 -2.16 2.55
C ARG A 255 20.11 -2.47 3.54
N HIS A 256 21.10 -3.24 3.10
CA HIS A 256 22.29 -3.51 3.92
C HIS A 256 23.09 -2.25 4.28
N ASN A 257 23.07 -1.27 3.41
CA ASN A 257 23.77 0.00 3.58
C ASN A 257 22.91 1.12 4.21
N SER A 258 21.81 0.74 4.87
CA SER A 258 20.98 1.66 5.68
C SER A 258 20.96 1.26 7.17
N PRO A 259 22.13 1.17 7.85
CA PRO A 259 22.20 0.68 9.23
C PRO A 259 21.57 1.60 10.26
N ASN A 260 21.52 2.92 10.01
CA ASN A 260 20.91 3.86 10.94
C ASN A 260 19.39 3.79 10.90
N LEU A 261 18.79 3.63 9.72
CA LEU A 261 17.35 3.36 9.58
C LEU A 261 16.97 2.06 10.27
N LEU A 262 17.74 0.98 10.04
CA LEU A 262 17.55 -0.30 10.71
C LEU A 262 17.57 -0.16 12.24
N LYS A 263 18.57 0.56 12.76
CA LYS A 263 18.72 0.80 14.18
C LYS A 263 17.53 1.59 14.75
N ALA A 264 17.13 2.68 14.09
CA ALA A 264 15.99 3.50 14.51
C ALA A 264 14.68 2.69 14.49
N THR A 265 14.48 1.85 13.46
CA THR A 265 13.32 0.95 13.38
C THR A 265 13.30 -0.03 14.55
N ASN A 266 14.44 -0.64 14.91
CA ASN A 266 14.53 -1.58 16.02
C ASN A 266 14.33 -0.92 17.38
N GLU A 267 14.85 0.30 17.59
CA GLU A 267 14.63 1.08 18.80
C GLU A 267 13.14 1.42 18.96
N TRP A 268 12.50 1.89 17.90
CA TRP A 268 11.06 2.15 17.88
C TRP A 268 10.24 0.88 18.16
N LEU A 269 10.52 -0.25 17.48
CA LEU A 269 9.82 -1.51 17.68
C LEU A 269 9.93 -2.01 19.13
N LYS A 270 11.09 -1.80 19.77
CA LYS A 270 11.29 -2.18 21.17
C LYS A 270 10.40 -1.37 22.12
N GLU A 271 10.19 -0.10 21.84
CA GLU A 271 9.29 0.74 22.64
C GLU A 271 7.83 0.43 22.32
N LEU A 272 7.46 0.37 21.03
CA LEU A 272 6.09 0.05 20.60
C LEU A 272 5.55 -1.25 21.21
N LYS A 273 6.38 -2.29 21.31
CA LYS A 273 5.96 -3.58 21.89
C LYS A 273 5.64 -3.52 23.38
N LYS A 274 6.03 -2.46 24.08
CA LYS A 274 5.63 -2.22 25.48
C LYS A 274 4.29 -1.53 25.59
N GLU A 275 3.83 -0.90 24.51
CA GLU A 275 2.59 -0.14 24.47
C GLU A 275 1.38 -1.05 24.22
N VAL A 276 0.22 -0.59 24.68
CA VAL A 276 -1.06 -1.29 24.46
C VAL A 276 -1.40 -1.30 22.97
N ASP A 277 -1.05 -0.24 22.27
CA ASP A 277 -1.34 0.00 20.86
C ASP A 277 -0.85 -1.13 19.94
N TYR A 278 0.34 -1.67 20.22
CA TYR A 278 0.87 -2.81 19.46
C TYR A 278 -0.10 -4.00 19.45
N ASN A 279 -0.61 -4.37 20.62
CA ASN A 279 -1.57 -5.48 20.76
C ASN A 279 -2.94 -5.13 20.18
N VAL A 280 -3.38 -3.88 20.30
CA VAL A 280 -4.63 -3.39 19.73
C VAL A 280 -4.59 -3.51 18.20
N ILE A 281 -3.51 -3.06 17.55
CA ILE A 281 -3.35 -3.15 16.11
C ILE A 281 -3.28 -4.61 15.66
N TYR A 282 -2.46 -5.44 16.32
CA TYR A 282 -2.35 -6.86 16.00
C TYR A 282 -3.71 -7.57 16.10
N ASN A 283 -4.44 -7.36 17.19
CA ASN A 283 -5.76 -7.96 17.40
C ASN A 283 -6.79 -7.49 16.38
N LYS A 284 -6.75 -6.22 15.98
CA LYS A 284 -7.64 -5.62 14.98
C LYS A 284 -7.57 -6.35 13.63
N TYR A 285 -6.36 -6.75 13.20
CA TYR A 285 -6.16 -7.36 11.90
C TYR A 285 -6.13 -8.89 11.90
N PHE A 286 -5.65 -9.51 12.97
CA PHE A 286 -5.44 -10.97 13.02
C PHE A 286 -6.36 -11.72 13.97
N LYS A 287 -7.06 -11.03 14.91
CA LYS A 287 -7.91 -11.68 15.92
C LYS A 287 -9.38 -11.25 15.84
N ASN A 288 -9.66 -10.04 15.39
CA ASN A 288 -11.04 -9.52 15.34
C ASN A 288 -11.79 -10.06 14.11
N THR A 289 -12.31 -11.29 14.25
CA THR A 289 -13.04 -11.98 13.18
C THR A 289 -14.33 -11.27 12.78
N ARG A 290 -14.99 -10.57 13.74
CA ARG A 290 -16.23 -9.81 13.47
C ARG A 290 -15.98 -8.64 12.54
N ASP A 291 -14.95 -7.85 12.81
CA ASP A 291 -14.58 -6.70 11.99
C ASP A 291 -14.04 -7.13 10.64
N PHE A 292 -13.26 -8.21 10.59
CA PHE A 292 -12.79 -8.79 9.33
C PHE A 292 -13.96 -9.19 8.42
N ARG A 293 -14.93 -9.97 8.93
CA ARG A 293 -16.12 -10.36 8.16
C ARG A 293 -16.93 -9.16 7.68
N ARG A 294 -17.06 -8.12 8.51
CA ARG A 294 -17.77 -6.89 8.15
C ARG A 294 -17.06 -6.15 7.00
N ARG A 295 -15.73 -6.06 7.04
CA ARG A 295 -14.94 -5.44 5.96
C ARG A 295 -15.08 -6.21 4.65
N VAL A 296 -14.79 -7.50 4.66
CA VAL A 296 -14.79 -8.34 3.44
C VAL A 296 -16.15 -8.42 2.76
N ARG A 297 -17.25 -8.26 3.52
CA ARG A 297 -18.63 -8.24 2.97
C ARG A 297 -19.08 -6.88 2.46
N SER A 298 -18.29 -5.86 2.64
CA SER A 298 -18.67 -4.50 2.23
C SER A 298 -18.33 -4.27 0.76
N ASP A 299 -19.22 -3.60 0.03
CA ASP A 299 -18.98 -3.15 -1.33
C ASP A 299 -17.81 -2.16 -1.41
N PHE A 300 -17.57 -1.42 -0.32
CA PHE A 300 -16.48 -0.45 -0.16
C PHE A 300 -15.18 -1.04 0.42
N TYR A 301 -14.90 -2.29 0.08
CA TYR A 301 -13.65 -2.96 0.40
C TYR A 301 -12.82 -3.14 -0.88
N SER A 302 -11.74 -2.40 -1.01
CA SER A 302 -10.98 -2.23 -2.26
C SER A 302 -10.43 -3.52 -2.88
N LEU A 303 -10.26 -4.58 -2.09
CA LEU A 303 -9.79 -5.88 -2.60
C LEU A 303 -10.90 -6.70 -3.27
N ASN A 304 -12.16 -6.27 -3.19
CA ASN A 304 -13.28 -6.95 -3.84
C ASN A 304 -13.93 -6.09 -4.92
N ASN A 305 -13.99 -4.77 -4.72
CA ASN A 305 -14.74 -3.85 -5.56
C ASN A 305 -13.97 -2.55 -5.83
N GLN A 306 -14.34 -1.88 -6.93
CA GLN A 306 -13.81 -0.59 -7.37
C GLN A 306 -14.60 0.60 -6.81
N GLU A 307 -15.19 0.47 -5.60
CA GLU A 307 -16.02 1.50 -4.98
C GLU A 307 -15.35 2.06 -3.71
N ILE A 308 -15.40 3.38 -3.57
CA ILE A 308 -14.88 4.11 -2.40
C ILE A 308 -16.02 4.42 -1.43
N SER A 309 -17.14 4.90 -1.95
CA SER A 309 -18.27 5.41 -1.17
C SER A 309 -19.63 5.14 -1.83
N PRO A 310 -20.74 5.23 -1.08
CA PRO A 310 -22.09 5.13 -1.66
C PRO A 310 -22.45 6.26 -2.62
N TYR A 311 -21.58 7.24 -2.78
CA TYR A 311 -21.82 8.47 -3.55
C TYR A 311 -20.97 8.58 -4.79
N ASP A 312 -20.21 7.53 -5.15
CA ASP A 312 -19.26 7.56 -6.25
C ASP A 312 -19.89 7.96 -7.57
N ASP A 313 -21.11 7.49 -7.90
CA ASP A 313 -21.81 7.85 -9.13
C ASP A 313 -22.18 9.35 -9.17
N LEU A 314 -22.63 9.89 -8.03
CA LEU A 314 -22.90 11.33 -7.92
C LEU A 314 -21.62 12.14 -8.06
N ILE A 315 -20.55 11.71 -7.38
CA ILE A 315 -19.26 12.37 -7.42
C ILE A 315 -18.68 12.34 -8.84
N LYS A 316 -18.70 11.20 -9.52
CA LYS A 316 -18.28 11.05 -10.92
C LYS A 316 -19.07 11.96 -11.87
N THR A 317 -20.34 12.16 -11.57
CA THR A 317 -21.22 13.04 -12.38
C THR A 317 -20.83 14.49 -12.24
N TYR A 318 -20.74 14.99 -11.01
CA TYR A 318 -20.53 16.42 -10.74
C TYR A 318 -19.06 16.85 -10.80
N SER A 319 -18.09 15.98 -10.52
CA SER A 319 -16.65 16.30 -10.64
C SER A 319 -16.24 16.75 -12.06
N LYS A 320 -16.98 16.33 -13.08
CA LYS A 320 -16.78 16.77 -14.47
C LYS A 320 -16.90 18.28 -14.65
N GLU A 321 -17.71 18.95 -13.83
CA GLU A 321 -17.86 20.41 -13.87
C GLU A 321 -16.59 21.16 -13.45
N LEU A 322 -15.74 20.51 -12.62
CA LEU A 322 -14.44 21.02 -12.20
C LEU A 322 -13.32 20.60 -13.15
N ASN A 323 -13.54 19.60 -14.00
CA ASN A 323 -12.50 18.89 -14.74
C ASN A 323 -11.41 18.34 -13.78
N TRP A 324 -11.85 17.84 -12.62
CA TRP A 324 -11.01 17.17 -11.63
C TRP A 324 -11.27 15.67 -11.66
N ASP A 325 -10.23 14.90 -11.32
CA ASP A 325 -10.39 13.47 -11.06
C ASP A 325 -11.43 13.26 -9.94
N TRP A 326 -12.42 12.41 -10.20
CA TRP A 326 -13.50 12.14 -9.25
C TRP A 326 -12.96 11.56 -7.92
N ARG A 327 -11.85 10.82 -7.95
CA ARG A 327 -11.20 10.26 -6.76
C ARG A 327 -10.61 11.36 -5.87
N LEU A 328 -10.15 12.46 -6.47
CA LEU A 328 -9.68 13.63 -5.72
C LEU A 328 -10.84 14.35 -5.03
N VAL A 329 -11.97 14.52 -5.73
CA VAL A 329 -13.21 15.07 -5.13
C VAL A 329 -13.74 14.15 -4.04
N THR A 330 -13.68 12.82 -4.23
CA THR A 330 -14.03 11.82 -3.22
C THR A 330 -13.16 11.95 -1.98
N SER A 331 -11.86 12.19 -2.16
CA SER A 331 -10.93 12.43 -1.04
C SER A 331 -11.26 13.70 -0.27
N LEU A 332 -11.68 14.78 -0.96
CA LEU A 332 -12.15 16.01 -0.34
C LEU A 332 -13.43 15.75 0.48
N ILE A 333 -14.42 15.07 -0.07
CA ILE A 333 -15.66 14.73 0.64
C ILE A 333 -15.39 13.86 1.87
N TYR A 334 -14.45 12.94 1.76
CA TYR A 334 -14.00 12.17 2.93
C TYR A 334 -13.40 13.07 4.01
N GLN A 335 -12.61 14.07 3.63
CA GLN A 335 -12.00 15.03 4.56
C GLN A 335 -13.07 15.84 5.31
N GLU A 336 -14.13 16.26 4.61
CA GLU A 336 -15.21 17.04 5.17
C GLU A 336 -16.10 16.24 6.13
N SER A 337 -16.56 15.08 5.72
CA SER A 337 -17.64 14.39 6.44
C SER A 337 -17.38 12.91 6.73
N LYS A 338 -16.32 12.32 6.19
CA LYS A 338 -16.10 10.85 6.16
C LYS A 338 -17.31 10.11 5.56
N PHE A 339 -17.91 10.72 4.54
CA PHE A 339 -19.13 10.25 3.86
C PHE A 339 -20.39 10.20 4.74
N ASN A 340 -20.43 10.95 5.84
CA ASN A 340 -21.61 11.05 6.68
C ASN A 340 -22.47 12.28 6.27
N PRO A 341 -23.65 12.10 5.65
CA PRO A 341 -24.48 13.21 5.19
C PRO A 341 -25.10 14.02 6.34
N ASN A 342 -25.11 13.49 7.55
CA ASN A 342 -25.60 14.16 8.75
C ASN A 342 -24.47 14.75 9.61
N ASN A 343 -23.23 14.79 9.09
CA ASN A 343 -22.12 15.38 9.83
C ASN A 343 -22.33 16.89 9.98
N SER A 344 -22.23 17.38 11.21
CA SER A 344 -22.32 18.81 11.53
C SER A 344 -21.09 19.27 12.29
N SER A 345 -20.59 20.44 11.97
CA SER A 345 -19.50 21.09 12.69
C SER A 345 -20.03 22.02 13.81
N TRP A 346 -19.15 22.42 14.70
CA TRP A 346 -19.45 23.42 15.72
C TRP A 346 -19.82 24.79 15.14
N ALA A 347 -19.39 25.08 13.90
CA ALA A 347 -19.69 26.32 13.18
C ALA A 347 -20.95 26.22 12.28
N ASP A 348 -21.77 25.17 12.45
CA ASP A 348 -22.99 24.88 11.69
C ASP A 348 -22.73 24.53 10.20
N ALA A 349 -21.52 24.14 9.82
CA ALA A 349 -21.30 23.46 8.54
C ALA A 349 -21.98 22.08 8.56
N LEU A 350 -22.66 21.68 7.47
CA LEU A 350 -23.50 20.48 7.45
C LEU A 350 -23.38 19.71 6.14
N GLY A 351 -23.53 18.39 6.22
CA GLY A 351 -23.64 17.50 5.07
C GLY A 351 -22.32 16.95 4.55
N LEU A 352 -22.35 16.32 3.38
CA LEU A 352 -21.19 15.65 2.79
C LEU A 352 -20.05 16.62 2.48
N MET A 353 -20.37 17.83 2.02
CA MET A 353 -19.41 18.86 1.65
C MET A 353 -19.29 19.98 2.71
N GLN A 354 -19.86 19.79 3.91
CA GLN A 354 -19.79 20.74 5.03
C GLN A 354 -20.13 22.19 4.64
N LEU A 355 -21.25 22.39 3.95
CA LEU A 355 -21.68 23.71 3.52
C LEU A 355 -22.18 24.55 4.70
N MET A 356 -21.68 25.78 4.80
CA MET A 356 -22.19 26.78 5.73
C MET A 356 -23.61 27.23 5.34
N PRO A 357 -24.48 27.65 6.30
CA PRO A 357 -25.86 28.09 5.98
C PRO A 357 -25.94 29.16 4.90
N ALA A 358 -25.14 30.20 5.02
CA ALA A 358 -25.12 31.31 4.08
C ALA A 358 -24.68 30.87 2.66
N THR A 359 -23.63 30.04 2.59
CA THR A 359 -23.17 29.47 1.31
C THR A 359 -24.22 28.56 0.68
N ALA A 360 -24.91 27.75 1.48
CA ALA A 360 -25.97 26.87 1.01
C ALA A 360 -27.14 27.67 0.43
N GLU A 361 -27.56 28.76 1.11
CA GLU A 361 -28.62 29.67 0.64
C GLU A 361 -28.23 30.33 -0.69
N GLU A 362 -27.01 30.88 -0.81
CA GLU A 362 -26.48 31.48 -2.02
C GLU A 362 -26.48 30.52 -3.22
N LEU A 363 -26.16 29.25 -2.96
CA LEU A 363 -26.10 28.21 -3.98
C LEU A 363 -27.44 27.52 -4.25
N GLY A 364 -28.52 27.91 -3.55
CA GLY A 364 -29.84 27.31 -3.68
C GLY A 364 -29.96 25.89 -3.14
N VAL A 365 -29.08 25.51 -2.18
CA VAL A 365 -29.13 24.23 -1.47
C VAL A 365 -30.17 24.32 -0.36
N THR A 366 -31.31 23.67 -0.52
CA THR A 366 -32.43 23.69 0.43
C THR A 366 -32.29 22.64 1.54
N ASP A 367 -31.59 21.55 1.27
CA ASP A 367 -31.30 20.47 2.23
C ASP A 367 -29.82 20.08 2.15
N ARG A 368 -29.03 20.56 3.09
CA ARG A 368 -27.59 20.26 3.19
C ARG A 368 -27.28 18.80 3.53
N THR A 369 -28.26 18.04 4.09
CA THR A 369 -28.14 16.62 4.39
C THR A 369 -28.45 15.73 3.18
N ASN A 370 -29.11 16.27 2.16
CA ASN A 370 -29.35 15.55 0.91
C ASN A 370 -28.03 15.38 0.16
N PRO A 371 -27.60 14.14 -0.15
CA PRO A 371 -26.29 13.87 -0.75
C PRO A 371 -26.07 14.60 -2.08
N GLU A 372 -27.07 14.58 -2.97
CA GLU A 372 -26.95 15.18 -4.29
C GLU A 372 -26.87 16.71 -4.20
N GLN A 373 -27.73 17.34 -3.39
CA GLN A 373 -27.70 18.78 -3.20
C GLN A 373 -26.39 19.25 -2.54
N SER A 374 -25.88 18.49 -1.54
CA SER A 374 -24.63 18.79 -0.87
C SER A 374 -23.45 18.71 -1.83
N ILE A 375 -23.33 17.61 -2.61
CA ILE A 375 -22.23 17.40 -3.57
C ILE A 375 -22.29 18.47 -4.67
N LYS A 376 -23.43 18.67 -5.31
CA LYS A 376 -23.62 19.68 -6.36
C LYS A 376 -23.30 21.08 -5.86
N GLY A 377 -23.83 21.47 -4.70
CA GLY A 377 -23.57 22.78 -4.09
C GLY A 377 -22.08 22.97 -3.78
N GLY A 378 -21.44 21.98 -3.13
CA GLY A 378 -20.00 22.06 -2.82
C GLY A 378 -19.12 22.16 -4.05
N ILE A 379 -19.44 21.42 -5.12
CA ILE A 379 -18.71 21.51 -6.40
C ILE A 379 -18.91 22.87 -7.06
N THR A 380 -20.13 23.41 -7.03
CA THR A 380 -20.39 24.77 -7.53
C THR A 380 -19.58 25.81 -6.75
N TYR A 381 -19.49 25.67 -5.44
CA TYR A 381 -18.67 26.58 -4.60
C TYR A 381 -17.18 26.45 -4.90
N LEU A 382 -16.66 25.24 -5.03
CA LEU A 382 -15.27 25.02 -5.46
C LEU A 382 -14.96 25.67 -6.80
N LYS A 383 -15.91 25.62 -7.76
CA LYS A 383 -15.75 26.26 -9.06
C LYS A 383 -15.68 27.79 -8.94
N GLN A 384 -16.54 28.41 -8.13
CA GLN A 384 -16.50 29.85 -7.86
C GLN A 384 -15.19 30.29 -7.21
N ILE A 385 -14.69 29.53 -6.22
CA ILE A 385 -13.40 29.78 -5.60
C ILE A 385 -12.27 29.69 -6.61
N ARG A 386 -12.27 28.63 -7.43
CA ARG A 386 -11.22 28.36 -8.43
C ARG A 386 -11.05 29.50 -9.43
N GLU A 387 -12.12 30.22 -9.78
CA GLU A 387 -12.06 31.37 -10.70
C GLU A 387 -11.06 32.45 -10.23
N ASN A 388 -10.81 32.55 -8.91
CA ASN A 388 -9.83 33.50 -8.37
C ASN A 388 -8.36 33.07 -8.62
N PHE A 389 -8.13 31.84 -9.02
CA PHE A 389 -6.80 31.27 -9.25
C PHE A 389 -6.56 30.89 -10.73
N GLU A 390 -7.39 31.40 -11.66
CA GLU A 390 -7.25 31.06 -13.10
C GLU A 390 -5.94 31.59 -13.72
N SER A 391 -5.34 32.61 -13.12
CA SER A 391 -4.04 33.16 -13.56
C SER A 391 -2.87 32.22 -13.32
N LEU A 392 -3.00 31.24 -12.39
CA LEU A 392 -1.93 30.28 -12.12
C LEU A 392 -1.75 29.35 -13.33
N ALA A 393 -0.52 29.10 -13.72
CA ALA A 393 -0.20 28.25 -14.89
C ALA A 393 -0.38 26.75 -14.57
N ASP A 394 0.04 26.32 -13.37
CA ASP A 394 -0.01 24.93 -12.95
C ASP A 394 -1.38 24.51 -12.43
N SER A 395 -1.94 23.46 -13.02
CA SER A 395 -3.29 22.96 -12.67
C SER A 395 -3.33 22.34 -11.28
N VAL A 396 -2.26 21.73 -10.81
CA VAL A 396 -2.18 21.11 -9.47
C VAL A 396 -2.12 22.21 -8.42
N GLN A 397 -1.36 23.29 -8.68
CA GLN A 397 -1.33 24.45 -7.80
C GLN A 397 -2.70 25.09 -7.69
N LYS A 398 -3.41 25.32 -8.82
CA LYS A 398 -4.81 25.82 -8.81
C LYS A 398 -5.70 24.99 -7.88
N ILE A 399 -5.61 23.67 -7.94
CA ILE A 399 -6.41 22.78 -7.09
C ILE A 399 -6.06 22.99 -5.63
N LYS A 400 -4.77 23.04 -5.26
CA LYS A 400 -4.32 23.21 -3.88
C LYS A 400 -4.77 24.54 -3.29
N PHE A 401 -4.59 25.62 -4.02
CA PHE A 401 -5.09 26.95 -3.62
C PHE A 401 -6.62 26.97 -3.44
N THR A 402 -7.36 26.35 -4.38
CA THR A 402 -8.82 26.23 -4.30
C THR A 402 -9.26 25.47 -3.04
N MET A 403 -8.59 24.35 -2.73
CA MET A 403 -8.90 23.54 -1.55
C MET A 403 -8.58 24.28 -0.25
N ALA A 404 -7.45 24.97 -0.18
CA ALA A 404 -7.10 25.78 0.97
C ALA A 404 -8.13 26.88 1.21
N ALA A 405 -8.53 27.59 0.15
CA ALA A 405 -9.53 28.63 0.20
C ALA A 405 -10.95 28.09 0.56
N TYR A 406 -11.27 26.88 0.14
CA TYR A 406 -12.51 26.21 0.56
C TYR A 406 -12.55 25.97 2.08
N ASN A 407 -11.40 25.57 2.65
CA ASN A 407 -11.29 25.27 4.08
C ASN A 407 -11.26 26.52 4.96
N CYS A 408 -10.40 27.47 4.66
CA CYS A 408 -10.16 28.62 5.54
C CYS A 408 -10.69 29.95 5.01
N GLY A 409 -11.24 29.98 3.81
CA GLY A 409 -11.70 31.19 3.13
C GLY A 409 -10.65 31.82 2.20
N LEU A 410 -11.13 32.33 1.06
CA LEU A 410 -10.31 32.87 -0.02
C LEU A 410 -9.31 33.93 0.45
N TYR A 411 -9.77 34.85 1.28
CA TYR A 411 -8.98 36.03 1.65
C TYR A 411 -7.78 35.71 2.57
N HIS A 412 -7.84 34.66 3.38
CA HIS A 412 -6.69 34.19 4.14
C HIS A 412 -5.61 33.57 3.24
N VAL A 413 -6.02 32.94 2.15
CA VAL A 413 -5.06 32.42 1.15
C VAL A 413 -4.39 33.59 0.41
N ILE A 414 -5.12 34.66 0.08
CA ILE A 414 -4.56 35.88 -0.52
C ILE A 414 -3.58 36.57 0.44
N ASP A 415 -3.90 36.62 1.74
CA ASP A 415 -2.98 37.13 2.76
C ASP A 415 -1.70 36.28 2.84
N ALA A 416 -1.80 34.96 2.76
CA ALA A 416 -0.65 34.07 2.73
C ALA A 416 0.22 34.29 1.47
N GLN A 417 -0.39 34.47 0.29
CA GLN A 417 0.32 34.84 -0.95
C GLN A 417 1.07 36.19 -0.78
N SER A 418 0.41 37.20 -0.19
CA SER A 418 1.01 38.52 0.08
C SER A 418 2.21 38.39 1.01
N LEU A 419 2.12 37.55 2.03
CA LEU A 419 3.21 37.27 2.95
C LEU A 419 4.34 36.47 2.25
N ALA A 420 4.04 35.54 1.37
CA ALA A 420 5.02 34.82 0.55
C ALA A 420 5.85 35.78 -0.31
N VAL A 421 5.19 36.69 -1.02
CA VAL A 421 5.88 37.76 -1.78
C VAL A 421 6.82 38.57 -0.91
N LYS A 422 6.36 38.98 0.28
CA LYS A 422 7.19 39.74 1.24
C LYS A 422 8.42 38.97 1.73
N ARG A 423 8.32 37.63 1.81
CA ARG A 423 9.40 36.75 2.23
C ARG A 423 10.32 36.32 1.08
N GLY A 424 10.03 36.73 -0.17
CA GLY A 424 10.80 36.35 -1.34
C GLY A 424 10.51 34.92 -1.82
N LEU A 425 9.36 34.36 -1.43
CA LEU A 425 8.83 33.08 -1.86
C LEU A 425 7.92 33.26 -3.09
N ASP A 426 7.64 32.19 -3.80
CA ASP A 426 6.76 32.21 -4.96
C ASP A 426 5.28 32.18 -4.53
N PRO A 427 4.49 33.27 -4.78
CA PRO A 427 3.09 33.32 -4.39
C PRO A 427 2.17 32.40 -5.23
N ASP A 428 2.66 31.88 -6.34
CA ASP A 428 1.91 31.01 -7.26
C ASP A 428 2.16 29.53 -6.99
N VAL A 429 3.04 29.20 -6.03
CA VAL A 429 3.37 27.84 -5.61
C VAL A 429 2.88 27.60 -4.18
N TRP A 430 2.04 26.59 -4.00
CA TRP A 430 1.54 26.20 -2.69
C TRP A 430 2.62 25.53 -1.85
N ASP A 431 3.24 24.46 -2.41
CA ASP A 431 4.18 23.60 -1.70
C ASP A 431 5.45 24.38 -1.28
N GLU A 432 5.81 24.29 0.00
CA GLU A 432 7.00 24.92 0.60
C GLU A 432 7.06 26.46 0.44
N ASN A 433 5.99 27.07 -0.06
CA ASN A 433 5.89 28.52 -0.25
C ASN A 433 4.65 29.08 0.48
N VAL A 434 3.47 29.02 -0.13
CA VAL A 434 2.25 29.62 0.45
C VAL A 434 1.70 28.77 1.59
N GLU A 435 1.89 27.45 1.58
CA GLU A 435 1.48 26.58 2.70
C GLU A 435 2.23 26.93 4.01
N ASP A 436 3.50 27.32 3.93
CA ASP A 436 4.25 27.76 5.10
C ASP A 436 3.76 29.12 5.60
N MET A 437 3.40 30.03 4.68
CA MET A 437 2.86 31.33 5.03
C MET A 437 1.49 31.24 5.67
N ILE A 438 0.64 30.31 5.24
CA ILE A 438 -0.66 30.10 5.89
C ILE A 438 -0.49 29.56 7.32
N LEU A 439 0.51 28.71 7.58
CA LEU A 439 0.89 28.31 8.94
C LEU A 439 1.33 29.52 9.79
N GLU A 440 2.16 30.38 9.22
CA GLU A 440 2.69 31.57 9.90
C GLU A 440 1.62 32.61 10.21
N LEU A 441 0.49 32.67 9.49
CA LEU A 441 -0.65 33.54 9.80
C LEU A 441 -1.34 33.23 11.13
N SER A 442 -0.99 32.13 11.80
CA SER A 442 -1.38 31.87 13.19
C SER A 442 -0.57 32.66 14.23
N LEU A 443 0.53 33.28 13.84
CA LEU A 443 1.46 33.99 14.72
C LEU A 443 1.17 35.49 14.73
N PRO A 444 1.12 36.16 15.92
CA PRO A 444 0.81 37.60 16.04
C PRO A 444 1.69 38.52 15.20
N LYS A 445 2.99 38.20 15.07
CA LYS A 445 3.94 38.98 14.27
C LYS A 445 3.58 38.98 12.76
N ASN A 446 2.87 37.98 12.27
CA ASN A 446 2.56 37.81 10.87
C ASN A 446 1.12 38.22 10.54
N TYR A 447 0.12 37.83 11.34
CA TYR A 447 -1.24 38.26 11.06
C TYR A 447 -1.50 39.77 11.35
N ASN A 448 -0.62 40.45 12.05
CA ASN A 448 -0.60 41.94 12.20
C ASN A 448 0.34 42.64 11.21
N ASP A 449 0.91 41.88 10.26
CA ASP A 449 1.80 42.44 9.26
C ASP A 449 1.03 43.40 8.32
N PRO A 450 1.58 44.55 7.90
CA PRO A 450 0.87 45.48 7.01
C PRO A 450 0.42 44.92 5.66
N VAL A 451 1.01 43.83 5.20
CA VAL A 451 0.57 43.17 3.93
C VAL A 451 -0.58 42.21 4.14
N VAL A 452 -0.96 41.90 5.39
CA VAL A 452 -2.06 41.02 5.77
C VAL A 452 -3.29 41.85 6.09
N ASN A 453 -4.39 41.59 5.39
CA ASN A 453 -5.61 42.41 5.47
C ASN A 453 -6.72 41.74 6.30
N TYR A 454 -6.75 40.43 6.35
CA TYR A 454 -7.82 39.64 6.98
C TYR A 454 -7.42 38.98 8.29
N GLY A 455 -6.13 39.10 8.65
CA GLY A 455 -5.64 38.81 9.99
C GLY A 455 -5.45 37.33 10.30
N TYR A 456 -5.80 36.95 11.53
CA TYR A 456 -5.56 35.63 12.07
C TYR A 456 -6.32 34.51 11.34
N VAL A 457 -5.59 33.41 11.02
CA VAL A 457 -6.17 32.13 10.63
C VAL A 457 -5.46 30.99 11.41
N ARG A 458 -6.19 29.95 11.73
CA ARG A 458 -5.59 28.73 12.30
C ARG A 458 -4.90 27.91 11.20
N GLY A 459 -3.75 28.38 10.75
CA GLY A 459 -3.07 27.91 9.53
C GLY A 459 -2.77 26.42 9.46
N ILE A 460 -2.68 25.73 10.60
CA ILE A 460 -2.49 24.27 10.64
C ILE A 460 -3.68 23.49 10.02
N GLU A 461 -4.89 24.07 10.03
CA GLU A 461 -6.08 23.41 9.45
C GLU A 461 -6.01 23.35 7.92
N PRO A 462 -5.91 24.48 7.18
CA PRO A 462 -5.78 24.44 5.71
C PRO A 462 -4.49 23.73 5.25
N TYR A 463 -3.38 23.88 5.99
CA TYR A 463 -2.14 23.17 5.70
C TYR A 463 -2.34 21.66 5.69
N ASN A 464 -2.88 21.09 6.77
CA ASN A 464 -3.15 19.67 6.88
C ASN A 464 -4.28 19.22 5.94
N TYR A 465 -5.28 20.07 5.69
CA TYR A 465 -6.41 19.78 4.83
C TYR A 465 -5.96 19.43 3.41
N VAL A 466 -5.17 20.30 2.79
CA VAL A 466 -4.66 20.07 1.43
C VAL A 466 -3.78 18.81 1.38
N ARG A 467 -2.84 18.68 2.29
CA ARG A 467 -1.94 17.50 2.35
C ARG A 467 -2.69 16.19 2.49
N GLN A 468 -3.61 16.07 3.45
CA GLN A 468 -4.36 14.86 3.71
C GLN A 468 -5.29 14.47 2.55
N ILE A 469 -5.84 15.45 1.82
CA ILE A 469 -6.64 15.18 0.62
C ILE A 469 -5.76 14.57 -0.47
N PHE A 470 -4.60 15.16 -0.75
CA PHE A 470 -3.71 14.66 -1.80
C PHE A 470 -3.09 13.30 -1.44
N GLU A 471 -2.68 13.10 -0.19
CA GLU A 471 -2.19 11.81 0.31
C GLU A 471 -3.25 10.71 0.12
N ARG A 472 -4.50 10.98 0.54
CA ARG A 472 -5.62 10.03 0.36
C ARG A 472 -5.97 9.81 -1.11
N TYR A 473 -5.90 10.84 -1.93
CA TYR A 473 -6.10 10.72 -3.37
C TYR A 473 -5.04 9.79 -4.00
N GLN A 474 -3.79 9.90 -3.62
CA GLN A 474 -2.75 8.96 -4.06
C GLN A 474 -3.09 7.50 -3.69
N HIS A 475 -3.62 7.26 -2.48
CA HIS A 475 -4.11 5.94 -2.11
C HIS A 475 -5.25 5.48 -3.03
N TYR A 476 -6.22 6.35 -3.33
CA TYR A 476 -7.35 5.98 -4.19
C TYR A 476 -6.90 5.60 -5.60
N THR A 477 -5.99 6.36 -6.19
CA THR A 477 -5.49 6.09 -7.56
C THR A 477 -4.73 4.78 -7.69
N GLN A 478 -4.23 4.23 -6.60
CA GLN A 478 -3.55 2.94 -6.59
C GLN A 478 -4.51 1.74 -6.61
N PHE A 479 -5.74 1.91 -6.08
CA PHE A 479 -6.71 0.81 -5.96
C PHE A 479 -7.85 0.89 -6.96
N ILE A 480 -8.22 2.11 -7.35
CA ILE A 480 -9.46 2.42 -8.05
C ILE A 480 -9.12 2.99 -9.42
N ASP A 481 -9.65 2.39 -10.45
CA ASP A 481 -9.48 2.84 -11.82
C ASP A 481 -10.19 4.19 -12.06
N GLU A 482 -9.82 4.88 -13.13
CA GLU A 482 -10.41 6.18 -13.50
C GLU A 482 -11.90 6.15 -13.79
#